data_5f19c6c1e35abdcd1a30e7d4e9114f57
#
_entry.id   5f19c6c1e35abdcd1a30e7d4e9114f57
#
_cell.length_a   1.000
_cell.length_b   1.000
_cell.length_c   1.000
_cell.angle_alpha   90.00
_cell.angle_beta   90.00
_cell.angle_gamma   90.00
#
_symmetry.space_group_name_H-M   'P 1'
#
loop_
_entity.id
_entity.type
_entity.pdbx_description
1 polymer ?
#
loop_
_entity_poly.entity_id
_entity_poly.type
_entity_poly.pdbx_seq_one_letter_code
_entity_poly.pdbx_strand_id
1 'polypeptide(L)'
;MKKLIDLSTYQPIDRNGLFTSHHSPFTRKCAFTLAEVLITLGIIGVVAAMTIPTLMTNIRAKQYITKYKKALATLSNAARMSDSKYGFDFGGINGSCNENSGKDNPEEKQSLCALLNGTLQGSTFYYGMDKLANYEPKFLVNLFSMSGNNRKSVPVYQLSDGTLLLFSSCFSGMGGGIQNGCTRRIGKNPALNDDNEGTGCYGYIDVNGISLPNKETKCSKGEYNDDSTNSGDCIVNPKDVGDIFKFVLYDGSATPMSSSAWAAWDSLK
;
A
#
# COMPACT_ATOMS: atom_id res chain seq x y z
N MET A 1 25.94 -40.77 -35.06
CA MET A 1 25.10 -41.81 -35.68
C MET A 1 24.22 -41.15 -36.73
N LYS A 2 24.54 -41.34 -38.00
CA LYS A 2 23.77 -40.80 -39.14
C LYS A 2 22.61 -41.72 -39.40
N LYS A 3 21.38 -41.22 -39.39
CA LYS A 3 20.19 -41.96 -39.80
C LYS A 3 19.99 -41.77 -41.30
N LEU A 4 20.15 -42.85 -42.02
CA LEU A 4 19.93 -42.96 -43.46
C LEU A 4 18.44 -42.85 -43.76
N ILE A 5 18.09 -42.04 -44.75
CA ILE A 5 16.76 -41.94 -45.33
C ILE A 5 16.61 -43.03 -46.36
N ASP A 6 15.64 -43.90 -46.15
CA ASP A 6 15.28 -45.00 -47.06
C ASP A 6 14.47 -44.49 -48.24
N LEU A 7 15.02 -44.62 -49.43
CA LEU A 7 14.46 -44.17 -50.71
C LEU A 7 13.95 -45.38 -51.51
N SER A 8 13.01 -46.15 -50.95
CA SER A 8 12.42 -47.26 -51.71
C SER A 8 10.90 -47.31 -51.58
N THR A 9 10.23 -46.45 -52.31
CA THR A 9 8.88 -46.75 -52.82
C THR A 9 8.62 -45.98 -54.11
N TYR A 10 9.27 -46.50 -55.16
CA TYR A 10 8.91 -46.16 -56.55
C TYR A 10 7.71 -47.00 -56.91
N GLN A 11 6.52 -46.45 -57.05
CA GLN A 11 5.36 -47.10 -57.61
C GLN A 11 5.24 -46.81 -59.10
N PRO A 12 4.93 -47.84 -59.97
CA PRO A 12 4.88 -47.68 -61.40
C PRO A 12 3.63 -46.89 -61.81
N ILE A 13 3.78 -46.06 -62.84
CA ILE A 13 2.74 -45.25 -63.49
C ILE A 13 1.81 -46.19 -64.23
N ASP A 14 0.56 -46.27 -63.80
CA ASP A 14 -0.50 -46.96 -64.55
C ASP A 14 -0.95 -46.11 -65.75
N ARG A 15 -0.94 -46.73 -66.94
CA ARG A 15 -1.14 -46.06 -68.23
C ARG A 15 -2.63 -45.89 -68.64
N ASN A 16 -3.55 -45.76 -67.73
CA ASN A 16 -4.93 -45.47 -68.07
C ASN A 16 -5.32 -44.07 -67.55
N GLY A 17 -5.13 -43.10 -68.45
CA GLY A 17 -5.43 -41.71 -68.19
C GLY A 17 -6.92 -41.41 -67.96
N LEU A 18 -7.38 -41.47 -66.73
CA LEU A 18 -8.56 -40.79 -66.31
C LEU A 18 -8.13 -39.66 -65.40
N PHE A 19 -8.05 -38.44 -65.94
CA PHE A 19 -7.93 -37.24 -65.16
C PHE A 19 -9.22 -37.05 -64.36
N THR A 20 -9.30 -37.61 -63.16
CA THR A 20 -10.30 -37.21 -62.21
C THR A 20 -9.88 -35.83 -61.70
N SER A 21 -10.53 -34.80 -62.23
CA SER A 21 -10.47 -33.46 -61.74
C SER A 21 -11.02 -33.45 -60.30
N HIS A 22 -10.15 -33.57 -59.33
CA HIS A 22 -10.47 -33.26 -57.94
C HIS A 22 -10.75 -31.76 -57.86
N HIS A 23 -12.01 -31.39 -58.02
CA HIS A 23 -12.47 -30.11 -57.58
C HIS A 23 -12.39 -30.08 -56.05
N SER A 24 -11.25 -29.64 -55.53
CA SER A 24 -11.18 -29.19 -54.16
C SER A 24 -12.26 -28.15 -53.98
N PRO A 25 -13.19 -28.34 -53.04
CA PRO A 25 -14.14 -27.27 -52.73
C PRO A 25 -13.31 -26.11 -52.22
N PHE A 26 -13.12 -25.09 -53.04
CA PHE A 26 -12.61 -23.81 -52.59
C PHE A 26 -13.60 -23.29 -51.55
N THR A 27 -13.38 -23.63 -50.29
CA THR A 27 -14.03 -22.92 -49.18
C THR A 27 -13.63 -21.47 -49.33
N ARG A 28 -14.53 -20.63 -49.79
CA ARG A 28 -14.36 -19.19 -49.83
C ARG A 28 -14.04 -18.76 -48.39
N LYS A 29 -12.77 -18.54 -48.08
CA LYS A 29 -12.35 -17.90 -46.85
C LYS A 29 -12.91 -16.49 -46.94
N CYS A 30 -13.93 -16.19 -46.15
CA CYS A 30 -14.39 -14.82 -45.98
C CYS A 30 -13.24 -14.00 -45.47
N ALA A 31 -12.65 -13.19 -46.33
CA ALA A 31 -11.64 -12.21 -45.93
C ALA A 31 -12.37 -10.94 -45.52
N PHE A 32 -12.03 -10.40 -44.35
CA PHE A 32 -12.53 -9.13 -43.90
C PHE A 32 -12.08 -8.01 -44.85
N THR A 33 -12.98 -7.07 -45.12
CA THR A 33 -12.60 -5.87 -45.85
C THR A 33 -11.78 -4.94 -45.03
N LEU A 34 -10.89 -4.18 -45.65
CA LEU A 34 -10.06 -3.18 -44.97
C LEU A 34 -10.95 -2.15 -44.24
N ALA A 35 -12.11 -1.81 -44.81
CA ALA A 35 -13.05 -0.90 -44.18
C ALA A 35 -13.65 -1.45 -42.89
N GLU A 36 -14.07 -2.75 -42.86
CA GLU A 36 -14.59 -3.40 -41.65
C GLU A 36 -13.56 -3.40 -40.52
N VAL A 37 -12.30 -3.70 -40.83
CA VAL A 37 -11.21 -3.69 -39.82
C VAL A 37 -10.96 -2.27 -39.31
N LEU A 38 -10.94 -1.26 -40.18
CA LEU A 38 -10.74 0.13 -39.77
C LEU A 38 -11.86 0.65 -38.89
N ILE A 39 -13.11 0.34 -39.22
CA ILE A 39 -14.28 0.77 -38.44
C ILE A 39 -14.27 0.09 -37.07
N THR A 40 -14.03 -1.23 -37.01
CA THR A 40 -14.00 -1.97 -35.73
C THR A 40 -12.88 -1.49 -34.83
N LEU A 41 -11.67 -1.28 -35.35
CA LEU A 41 -10.55 -0.71 -34.59
C LEU A 41 -10.85 0.71 -34.11
N GLY A 42 -11.51 1.53 -34.94
CA GLY A 42 -11.93 2.88 -34.55
C GLY A 42 -12.90 2.87 -33.37
N ILE A 43 -13.93 2.01 -33.42
CA ILE A 43 -14.92 1.90 -32.34
C ILE A 43 -14.25 1.38 -31.04
N ILE A 44 -13.44 0.32 -31.14
CA ILE A 44 -12.71 -0.24 -30.00
C ILE A 44 -11.77 0.82 -29.39
N GLY A 45 -11.07 1.58 -30.24
CA GLY A 45 -10.17 2.64 -29.77
C GLY A 45 -10.90 3.74 -28.98
N VAL A 46 -12.05 4.21 -29.44
CA VAL A 46 -12.85 5.22 -28.74
C VAL A 46 -13.38 4.68 -27.41
N VAL A 47 -13.94 3.49 -27.40
CA VAL A 47 -14.47 2.85 -26.18
C VAL A 47 -13.35 2.64 -25.17
N ALA A 48 -12.20 2.11 -25.60
CA ALA A 48 -11.04 1.90 -24.74
C ALA A 48 -10.51 3.21 -24.15
N ALA A 49 -10.42 4.27 -24.95
CA ALA A 49 -9.95 5.58 -24.48
C ALA A 49 -10.82 6.18 -23.36
N MET A 50 -12.12 5.89 -23.34
CA MET A 50 -13.05 6.36 -22.31
C MET A 50 -13.07 5.46 -21.06
N THR A 51 -12.88 4.15 -21.22
CA THR A 51 -13.07 3.17 -20.15
C THR A 51 -11.79 2.89 -19.36
N ILE A 52 -10.63 2.82 -20.01
CA ILE A 52 -9.37 2.47 -19.38
C ILE A 52 -8.99 3.42 -18.23
N PRO A 53 -9.05 4.76 -18.36
CA PRO A 53 -8.67 5.66 -17.27
C PRO A 53 -9.49 5.44 -16.01
N THR A 54 -10.80 5.25 -16.15
CA THR A 54 -11.71 5.02 -15.00
C THR A 54 -11.42 3.68 -14.32
N LEU A 55 -11.20 2.63 -15.10
CA LEU A 55 -10.86 1.31 -14.56
C LEU A 55 -9.54 1.33 -13.80
N MET A 56 -8.52 1.97 -14.36
CA MET A 56 -7.19 2.09 -13.71
C MET A 56 -7.26 2.83 -12.39
N THR A 57 -8.08 3.89 -12.29
CA THR A 57 -8.26 4.64 -11.04
C THR A 57 -8.89 3.77 -9.96
N ASN A 58 -9.94 3.03 -10.29
CA ASN A 58 -10.62 2.12 -9.36
C ASN A 58 -9.70 0.98 -8.88
N ILE A 59 -8.89 0.42 -9.77
CA ILE A 59 -7.92 -0.62 -9.43
C ILE A 59 -6.86 -0.08 -8.47
N ARG A 60 -6.30 1.11 -8.74
CA ARG A 60 -5.30 1.75 -7.86
C ARG A 60 -5.87 2.02 -6.47
N ALA A 61 -7.07 2.57 -6.39
CA ALA A 61 -7.74 2.83 -5.11
C ALA A 61 -7.86 1.55 -4.28
N LYS A 62 -8.35 0.47 -4.87
CA LYS A 62 -8.43 -0.84 -4.20
C LYS A 62 -7.08 -1.37 -3.76
N GLN A 63 -6.05 -1.23 -4.60
CA GLN A 63 -4.69 -1.63 -4.26
C GLN A 63 -4.14 -0.85 -3.07
N TYR A 64 -4.33 0.48 -3.03
CA TYR A 64 -3.88 1.32 -1.93
C TYR A 64 -4.58 0.94 -0.61
N ILE A 65 -5.90 0.79 -0.64
CA ILE A 65 -6.67 0.40 0.54
C ILE A 65 -6.25 -1.02 1.02
N THR A 66 -6.04 -1.95 0.11
CA THR A 66 -5.60 -3.31 0.46
C THR A 66 -4.20 -3.30 1.09
N LYS A 67 -3.26 -2.54 0.55
CA LYS A 67 -1.92 -2.38 1.14
C LYS A 67 -1.99 -1.69 2.50
N TYR A 68 -2.86 -0.69 2.66
CA TYR A 68 -3.09 -0.04 3.94
C TYR A 68 -3.59 -1.03 5.01
N LYS A 69 -4.61 -1.82 4.68
CA LYS A 69 -5.11 -2.88 5.56
C LYS A 69 -4.01 -3.88 5.94
N LYS A 70 -3.20 -4.30 4.98
CA LYS A 70 -2.05 -5.18 5.21
C LYS A 70 -1.05 -4.55 6.17
N ALA A 71 -0.71 -3.28 5.98
CA ALA A 71 0.24 -2.57 6.84
C ALA A 71 -0.26 -2.46 8.29
N LEU A 72 -1.53 -2.13 8.50
CA LEU A 72 -2.15 -2.12 9.83
C LEU A 72 -2.15 -3.50 10.49
N ALA A 73 -2.48 -4.54 9.74
CA ALA A 73 -2.40 -5.92 10.23
C ALA A 73 -0.96 -6.32 10.58
N THR A 74 0.01 -5.89 9.79
CA THR A 74 1.44 -6.12 10.06
C THR A 74 1.87 -5.45 11.36
N LEU A 75 1.48 -4.20 11.60
CA LEU A 75 1.76 -3.48 12.85
C LEU A 75 1.07 -4.14 14.05
N SER A 76 -0.19 -4.52 13.93
CA SER A 76 -0.92 -5.23 15.00
C SER A 76 -0.29 -6.59 15.33
N ASN A 77 0.19 -7.31 14.32
CA ASN A 77 0.90 -8.56 14.53
C ASN A 77 2.28 -8.33 15.20
N ALA A 78 2.98 -7.25 14.82
CA ALA A 78 4.22 -6.86 15.45
C ALA A 78 4.05 -6.58 16.95
N ALA A 79 2.98 -5.87 17.34
CA ALA A 79 2.67 -5.62 18.75
C ALA A 79 2.41 -6.94 19.52
N ARG A 80 1.54 -7.80 19.00
CA ARG A 80 1.23 -9.10 19.62
C ARG A 80 2.45 -10.01 19.74
N MET A 81 3.31 -9.99 18.72
CA MET A 81 4.54 -10.76 18.72
C MET A 81 5.54 -10.21 19.74
N SER A 82 5.61 -8.88 19.89
CA SER A 82 6.45 -8.23 20.89
C SER A 82 5.94 -8.53 22.31
N ASP A 83 4.64 -8.41 22.56
CA ASP A 83 4.06 -8.75 23.85
C ASP A 83 4.33 -10.21 24.23
N SER A 84 4.10 -11.14 23.32
CA SER A 84 4.35 -12.57 23.55
C SER A 84 5.81 -12.91 23.79
N LYS A 85 6.75 -12.22 23.13
CA LYS A 85 8.18 -12.55 23.17
C LYS A 85 8.98 -11.72 24.17
N TYR A 86 8.62 -10.46 24.32
CA TYR A 86 9.38 -9.48 25.09
C TYR A 86 8.60 -8.86 26.25
N GLY A 87 7.30 -9.17 26.37
CA GLY A 87 6.42 -8.74 27.47
C GLY A 87 5.95 -7.29 27.38
N PHE A 88 5.99 -6.67 26.19
CA PHE A 88 5.40 -5.35 25.97
C PHE A 88 4.90 -5.17 24.54
N ASP A 89 3.86 -4.38 24.38
CA ASP A 89 3.28 -3.94 23.13
C ASP A 89 3.41 -2.41 22.95
N PHE A 90 2.56 -1.80 22.13
CA PHE A 90 2.58 -0.35 21.92
C PHE A 90 2.22 0.44 23.19
N GLY A 91 1.38 -0.11 24.08
CA GLY A 91 1.04 0.50 25.38
C GLY A 91 2.18 0.47 26.37
N GLY A 92 3.06 -0.51 26.29
CA GLY A 92 4.23 -0.66 27.16
C GLY A 92 5.47 0.14 26.74
N ILE A 93 5.39 0.94 25.67
CA ILE A 93 6.51 1.74 25.19
C ILE A 93 6.86 2.84 26.19
N ASN A 94 8.11 2.84 26.67
CA ASN A 94 8.64 3.82 27.62
C ASN A 94 9.92 4.52 27.17
N GLY A 95 10.41 4.20 25.97
CA GLY A 95 11.63 4.74 25.38
C GLY A 95 11.39 5.48 24.06
N SER A 96 12.28 6.41 23.72
CA SER A 96 12.25 7.15 22.46
C SER A 96 13.13 6.52 21.38
N CYS A 97 12.78 6.72 20.12
CA CYS A 97 13.63 6.42 18.98
C CYS A 97 14.60 7.59 18.70
N ASN A 98 15.79 7.28 18.22
CA ASN A 98 16.79 8.24 17.79
C ASN A 98 17.53 7.72 16.54
N GLU A 99 18.52 8.44 16.06
CA GLU A 99 19.28 8.06 14.86
C GLU A 99 19.99 6.70 14.94
N ASN A 100 20.32 6.23 16.14
CA ASN A 100 20.97 4.95 16.39
C ASN A 100 19.97 3.80 16.61
N SER A 101 18.68 4.11 16.66
CA SER A 101 17.63 3.15 17.04
C SER A 101 17.36 2.06 16.00
N GLY A 102 17.98 2.12 14.83
CA GLY A 102 17.91 1.02 13.85
C GLY A 102 18.53 -0.31 14.34
N LYS A 103 19.27 -0.27 15.45
CA LYS A 103 19.88 -1.45 16.11
C LYS A 103 19.32 -1.72 17.51
N ASP A 104 18.33 -0.95 17.95
CA ASP A 104 17.74 -1.14 19.27
C ASP A 104 17.11 -2.55 19.36
N ASN A 105 17.38 -3.20 20.49
CA ASN A 105 16.91 -4.53 20.80
C ASN A 105 15.76 -4.44 21.82
N PRO A 106 14.62 -5.10 21.60
CA PRO A 106 13.50 -5.08 22.54
C PRO A 106 13.78 -5.74 23.89
N GLU A 107 14.82 -6.57 24.01
CA GLU A 107 15.28 -7.10 25.31
C GLU A 107 15.97 -6.04 26.17
N GLU A 108 16.52 -4.99 25.58
CA GLU A 108 17.26 -3.93 26.25
C GLU A 108 16.46 -2.63 26.39
N LYS A 109 15.56 -2.38 25.45
CA LYS A 109 14.80 -1.13 25.36
C LYS A 109 13.33 -1.39 25.02
N GLN A 110 12.46 -0.75 25.76
CA GLN A 110 11.03 -0.71 25.47
C GLN A 110 10.65 0.52 24.63
N SER A 111 11.24 0.62 23.42
CA SER A 111 10.92 1.68 22.47
C SER A 111 10.16 1.10 21.27
N LEU A 112 9.45 1.97 20.52
CA LEU A 112 8.81 1.52 19.28
C LEU A 112 9.85 0.98 18.30
N CYS A 113 10.99 1.64 18.17
CA CYS A 113 12.01 1.19 17.25
C CYS A 113 12.56 -0.19 17.64
N ALA A 114 12.78 -0.44 18.93
CA ALA A 114 13.17 -1.75 19.42
C ALA A 114 12.10 -2.81 19.13
N LEU A 115 10.83 -2.50 19.41
CA LEU A 115 9.70 -3.38 19.10
C LEU A 115 9.67 -3.74 17.61
N LEU A 116 9.72 -2.74 16.73
CA LEU A 116 9.65 -2.96 15.28
C LEU A 116 10.90 -3.70 14.75
N ASN A 117 12.08 -3.40 15.25
CA ASN A 117 13.31 -4.13 14.88
C ASN A 117 13.24 -5.61 15.26
N GLY A 118 12.67 -5.91 16.43
CA GLY A 118 12.51 -7.28 16.91
C GLY A 118 11.43 -8.10 16.22
N THR A 119 10.51 -7.43 15.51
CA THR A 119 9.30 -8.07 14.97
C THR A 119 9.12 -7.91 13.46
N LEU A 120 9.57 -6.81 12.86
CA LEU A 120 9.45 -6.57 11.42
C LEU A 120 10.70 -7.05 10.67
N GLN A 121 10.66 -8.29 10.21
CA GLN A 121 11.74 -8.82 9.40
C GLN A 121 11.77 -8.21 7.99
N GLY A 122 12.98 -7.90 7.49
CA GLY A 122 13.19 -7.36 6.14
C GLY A 122 12.75 -5.91 5.97
N SER A 123 12.50 -5.19 7.05
CA SER A 123 12.29 -3.74 7.03
C SER A 123 13.62 -2.99 7.09
N THR A 124 13.64 -1.78 6.51
CA THR A 124 14.79 -0.86 6.59
C THR A 124 14.40 0.36 7.42
N PHE A 125 15.20 0.69 8.41
CA PHE A 125 15.01 1.85 9.27
C PHE A 125 15.74 3.08 8.73
N TYR A 126 15.06 4.21 8.74
CA TYR A 126 15.60 5.53 8.45
C TYR A 126 15.23 6.49 9.58
N TYR A 127 16.17 7.30 10.03
CA TYR A 127 15.90 8.38 10.97
C TYR A 127 15.94 9.72 10.23
N GLY A 128 14.74 10.21 9.88
CA GLY A 128 14.52 11.37 9.05
C GLY A 128 14.00 11.04 7.65
N MET A 129 12.99 11.79 7.21
CA MET A 129 12.45 11.68 5.84
C MET A 129 13.45 12.18 4.80
N ASP A 130 14.41 13.01 5.19
CA ASP A 130 15.50 13.49 4.34
C ASP A 130 16.48 12.40 3.90
N LYS A 131 16.44 11.25 4.58
CA LYS A 131 17.21 10.05 4.20
C LYS A 131 16.58 9.27 3.05
N LEU A 132 15.32 9.53 2.73
CA LEU A 132 14.62 8.95 1.61
C LEU A 132 14.80 9.85 0.38
N ALA A 133 15.55 9.39 -0.61
CA ALA A 133 15.82 10.17 -1.82
C ALA A 133 14.50 10.57 -2.52
N ASN A 134 14.34 11.86 -2.77
CA ASN A 134 13.17 12.43 -3.47
C ASN A 134 11.82 12.27 -2.77
N TYR A 135 11.79 11.91 -1.47
CA TYR A 135 10.55 11.78 -0.72
C TYR A 135 10.18 13.11 -0.04
N GLU A 136 9.29 13.85 -0.66
CA GLU A 136 8.80 15.13 -0.15
C GLU A 136 7.28 15.26 -0.26
N PRO A 137 6.51 14.49 0.52
CA PRO A 137 5.07 14.65 0.53
C PRO A 137 4.69 16.01 1.10
N LYS A 138 4.16 16.87 0.24
CA LYS A 138 3.89 18.30 0.55
C LYS A 138 3.02 18.50 1.79
N PHE A 139 2.06 17.59 2.03
CA PHE A 139 1.17 17.73 3.17
C PHE A 139 1.84 17.34 4.50
N LEU A 140 2.76 16.36 4.52
CA LEU A 140 3.52 15.98 5.71
C LEU A 140 4.47 17.09 6.14
N VAL A 141 4.93 17.92 5.21
CA VAL A 141 5.72 19.11 5.52
C VAL A 141 4.92 20.08 6.39
N ASN A 142 3.64 20.23 6.12
CA ASN A 142 2.74 21.11 6.87
C ASN A 142 2.26 20.48 8.19
N LEU A 143 2.07 19.18 8.22
CA LEU A 143 1.58 18.44 9.40
C LEU A 143 2.64 18.29 10.48
N PHE A 144 3.85 18.02 10.07
CA PHE A 144 5.02 18.10 10.93
C PHE A 144 5.47 19.57 11.11
N SER A 145 4.53 20.53 10.99
CA SER A 145 4.65 22.01 11.09
C SER A 145 5.62 22.50 12.18
N MET A 146 6.53 21.73 12.45
CA MET A 146 7.66 21.96 13.27
C MET A 146 8.72 22.60 12.37
N SER A 147 9.15 23.76 12.75
CA SER A 147 10.29 24.50 12.22
C SER A 147 11.35 23.60 11.56
N GLY A 148 11.71 23.87 10.33
CA GLY A 148 12.68 23.28 9.40
C GLY A 148 13.63 22.13 9.76
N ASN A 149 13.79 21.77 11.03
CA ASN A 149 14.69 20.71 11.49
C ASN A 149 13.97 19.37 11.79
N ASN A 150 12.66 19.36 11.92
CA ASN A 150 11.95 18.18 12.45
C ASN A 150 11.70 17.08 11.42
N ARG A 151 11.87 17.35 10.14
CA ARG A 151 11.90 16.31 9.10
C ARG A 151 13.06 15.32 9.29
N LYS A 152 14.11 15.76 10.00
CA LYS A 152 15.32 14.98 10.27
C LYS A 152 15.19 14.04 11.47
N SER A 153 14.08 14.09 12.19
CA SER A 153 13.89 13.30 13.41
C SER A 153 12.66 12.40 13.41
N VAL A 154 12.07 12.16 12.24
CA VAL A 154 10.94 11.25 12.08
C VAL A 154 11.46 9.83 11.83
N PRO A 155 11.15 8.86 12.70
CA PRO A 155 11.44 7.46 12.41
C PRO A 155 10.60 6.98 11.23
N VAL A 156 11.25 6.37 10.26
CA VAL A 156 10.60 5.79 9.07
C VAL A 156 11.04 4.34 8.92
N TYR A 157 10.10 3.45 8.73
CA TYR A 157 10.34 2.07 8.38
C TYR A 157 9.86 1.81 6.96
N GLN A 158 10.73 1.32 6.11
CA GLN A 158 10.37 0.81 4.79
C GLN A 158 10.19 -0.70 4.88
N LEU A 159 8.99 -1.17 4.59
CA LEU A 159 8.69 -2.60 4.51
C LEU A 159 9.25 -3.20 3.22
N SER A 160 9.37 -4.52 3.18
CA SER A 160 9.88 -5.26 2.01
C SER A 160 9.07 -5.06 0.73
N ASP A 161 7.80 -4.63 0.83
CA ASP A 161 6.94 -4.32 -0.32
C ASP A 161 6.99 -2.84 -0.73
N GLY A 162 7.92 -2.08 -0.15
CA GLY A 162 8.13 -0.65 -0.42
C GLY A 162 7.23 0.29 0.38
N THR A 163 6.25 -0.21 1.13
CA THR A 163 5.39 0.61 1.99
C THR A 163 6.22 1.34 3.04
N LEU A 164 5.95 2.63 3.26
CA LEU A 164 6.59 3.43 4.29
C LEU A 164 5.67 3.60 5.50
N LEU A 165 6.22 3.39 6.67
CA LEU A 165 5.60 3.67 7.96
C LEU A 165 6.29 4.88 8.55
N LEU A 166 5.58 6.00 8.68
CA LEU A 166 6.10 7.26 9.19
C LEU A 166 5.47 7.55 10.56
N PHE A 167 6.28 7.68 11.59
CA PHE A 167 5.80 7.84 12.96
C PHE A 167 5.94 9.29 13.43
N SER A 168 4.82 9.95 13.70
CA SER A 168 4.78 11.41 13.91
C SER A 168 5.03 11.87 15.34
N SER A 169 4.42 11.30 16.34
CA SER A 169 4.35 11.99 17.64
C SER A 169 4.94 11.25 18.82
N CYS A 170 5.39 10.06 18.65
CA CYS A 170 5.83 9.24 19.78
C CYS A 170 7.30 9.38 20.12
N PHE A 171 8.03 10.31 19.48
CA PHE A 171 9.47 10.09 19.33
C PHE A 171 10.34 11.30 19.57
N SER A 172 9.79 12.49 19.65
CA SER A 172 10.59 13.65 20.00
C SER A 172 10.53 13.86 21.51
N GLY A 173 11.60 13.55 22.18
CA GLY A 173 11.91 14.06 23.51
C GLY A 173 12.06 15.59 23.49
N MET A 174 11.09 16.30 22.96
CA MET A 174 11.03 17.75 23.05
C MET A 174 10.42 18.12 24.38
N GLY A 175 11.30 18.38 25.32
CA GLY A 175 11.22 19.29 26.43
C GLY A 175 9.84 19.64 26.99
N GLY A 176 9.14 18.70 27.53
CA GLY A 176 7.88 18.93 28.17
C GLY A 176 7.43 17.69 28.92
N GLY A 177 8.14 17.31 29.95
CA GLY A 177 7.65 16.66 31.17
C GLY A 177 6.82 15.40 31.09
N ILE A 178 6.61 14.76 29.94
CA ILE A 178 6.06 13.42 29.87
C ILE A 178 7.07 12.57 29.15
N GLN A 179 7.88 12.01 29.97
CA GLN A 179 8.74 10.91 29.68
C GLN A 179 7.86 9.79 29.15
N ASN A 180 8.31 9.19 28.04
CA ASN A 180 7.96 7.83 27.75
C ASN A 180 6.57 7.62 27.12
N GLY A 181 6.59 7.32 25.85
CA GLY A 181 5.46 6.68 25.20
C GLY A 181 4.56 7.60 24.41
N CYS A 182 3.63 6.97 23.80
CA CYS A 182 2.60 7.55 22.98
C CYS A 182 1.56 8.28 23.82
N THR A 183 1.73 9.56 23.99
CA THR A 183 0.95 10.35 24.97
C THR A 183 -0.04 11.33 24.34
N ARG A 184 -0.22 11.29 23.02
CA ARG A 184 -1.29 12.09 22.41
C ARG A 184 -2.63 11.49 22.82
N ARG A 185 -3.49 12.33 23.40
CA ARG A 185 -4.90 12.00 23.59
C ARG A 185 -5.50 11.77 22.21
N ILE A 186 -5.79 10.54 21.93
CA ILE A 186 -6.67 10.13 20.86
C ILE A 186 -8.04 10.04 21.52
N GLY A 187 -9.05 10.71 20.99
CA GLY A 187 -10.40 10.63 21.52
C GLY A 187 -10.79 9.20 21.91
N LYS A 188 -12.00 8.92 22.32
CA LYS A 188 -12.41 7.60 22.82
C LYS A 188 -11.71 6.46 22.09
N ASN A 189 -10.88 5.70 22.80
CA ASN A 189 -10.27 4.50 22.26
C ASN A 189 -11.39 3.53 21.90
N PRO A 190 -11.61 3.16 20.64
CA PRO A 190 -12.69 2.25 20.25
C PRO A 190 -12.52 0.84 20.80
N ALA A 191 -11.32 0.48 21.27
CA ALA A 191 -11.06 -0.80 21.92
C ALA A 191 -11.32 -0.76 23.43
N LEU A 192 -11.30 0.42 24.04
CA LEU A 192 -11.65 0.61 25.43
C LEU A 192 -13.05 1.21 25.45
N ASN A 193 -14.06 0.44 25.85
CA ASN A 193 -15.43 0.94 26.11
C ASN A 193 -15.46 1.97 27.26
N ASP A 194 -14.41 2.72 27.44
CA ASP A 194 -14.20 3.64 28.53
C ASP A 194 -14.24 5.08 28.02
N ASP A 195 -14.90 5.98 28.76
CA ASP A 195 -14.97 7.42 28.46
C ASP A 195 -13.62 8.13 28.66
N ASN A 196 -12.58 7.41 29.04
CA ASN A 196 -11.25 7.93 29.23
C ASN A 196 -10.57 8.13 27.86
N GLU A 197 -10.03 9.34 27.68
CA GLU A 197 -9.20 9.67 26.53
C GLU A 197 -7.97 8.74 26.50
N GLY A 198 -7.94 7.80 25.56
CA GLY A 198 -6.81 6.93 25.36
C GLY A 198 -5.56 7.68 24.90
N THR A 199 -4.41 7.21 25.27
CA THR A 199 -3.13 7.68 24.72
C THR A 199 -2.66 6.74 23.63
N GLY A 200 -2.15 7.27 22.53
CA GLY A 200 -1.67 6.46 21.42
C GLY A 200 -0.62 7.17 20.59
N CYS A 201 0.15 6.40 19.87
CA CYS A 201 1.07 6.91 18.85
C CYS A 201 0.35 6.97 17.52
N TYR A 202 0.54 8.04 16.79
CA TYR A 202 0.01 8.12 15.45
C TYR A 202 1.11 8.33 14.41
N GLY A 203 0.77 7.98 13.20
CA GLY A 203 1.66 8.13 12.07
C GLY A 203 0.92 8.07 10.75
N TYR A 204 1.69 7.93 9.70
CA TYR A 204 1.17 7.81 8.34
C TYR A 204 1.76 6.58 7.66
N ILE A 205 0.93 5.88 6.93
CA ILE A 205 1.33 4.79 6.06
C ILE A 205 1.26 5.31 4.63
N ASP A 206 2.40 5.37 3.96
CA ASP A 206 2.47 5.58 2.53
C ASP A 206 2.62 4.22 1.85
N VAL A 207 1.52 3.76 1.26
CA VAL A 207 1.43 2.41 0.69
C VAL A 207 2.12 2.28 -0.67
N ASN A 208 2.46 3.40 -1.28
CA ASN A 208 3.17 3.47 -2.55
C ASN A 208 4.67 3.79 -2.39
N GLY A 209 5.09 4.04 -1.17
CA GLY A 209 6.46 4.37 -0.82
C GLY A 209 6.89 5.73 -1.37
N ILE A 210 8.10 5.79 -1.92
CA ILE A 210 8.62 7.04 -2.52
C ILE A 210 7.99 7.40 -3.86
N SER A 211 7.12 6.54 -4.41
CA SER A 211 6.49 6.76 -5.71
C SER A 211 5.34 7.77 -5.61
N LEU A 212 5.18 8.59 -6.61
CA LEU A 212 4.05 9.52 -6.68
C LEU A 212 2.70 8.78 -6.75
N PRO A 213 1.62 9.35 -6.20
CA PRO A 213 1.40 10.79 -5.99
C PRO A 213 1.80 11.35 -4.61
N ASN A 214 2.15 10.52 -3.61
CA ASN A 214 2.45 10.95 -2.22
C ASN A 214 1.35 11.89 -1.69
N LYS A 215 0.11 11.47 -1.83
CA LYS A 215 -1.10 12.25 -1.53
C LYS A 215 -1.90 11.60 -0.41
N GLU A 216 -2.29 12.40 0.57
CA GLU A 216 -3.20 11.95 1.61
C GLU A 216 -4.59 11.66 1.04
N THR A 217 -5.20 10.57 1.51
CA THR A 217 -6.61 10.27 1.24
C THR A 217 -7.50 11.24 2.01
N LYS A 218 -8.42 11.91 1.30
CA LYS A 218 -9.38 12.87 1.88
C LYS A 218 -10.82 12.49 1.55
N CYS A 219 -11.75 13.07 2.29
CA CYS A 219 -13.17 12.95 1.99
C CYS A 219 -13.50 13.65 0.67
N SER A 220 -14.23 12.98 -0.21
CA SER A 220 -14.83 13.58 -1.41
C SER A 220 -16.17 14.24 -1.10
N LYS A 221 -16.85 13.75 -0.06
CA LYS A 221 -18.06 14.29 0.54
C LYS A 221 -18.01 14.09 2.04
N GLY A 222 -18.77 14.90 2.78
CA GLY A 222 -18.79 14.89 4.23
C GLY A 222 -17.60 15.61 4.84
N GLU A 223 -17.58 15.66 6.15
CA GLU A 223 -16.56 16.37 6.91
C GLU A 223 -15.31 15.53 7.12
N TYR A 224 -14.15 16.14 6.84
CA TYR A 224 -12.85 15.53 7.14
C TYR A 224 -12.46 15.85 8.58
N ASN A 225 -12.31 14.81 9.40
CA ASN A 225 -11.78 14.90 10.74
C ASN A 225 -10.48 14.09 10.84
N ASP A 226 -9.40 14.76 11.15
CA ASP A 226 -8.04 14.19 11.20
C ASP A 226 -7.84 13.24 12.39
N ASP A 227 -8.56 13.43 13.48
CA ASP A 227 -8.46 12.63 14.71
C ASP A 227 -9.68 11.71 14.94
N SER A 228 -10.43 11.40 13.89
CA SER A 228 -11.63 10.59 14.00
C SER A 228 -11.31 9.09 14.21
N THR A 229 -12.13 8.46 15.02
CA THR A 229 -12.13 7.02 15.29
C THR A 229 -13.17 6.24 14.46
N ASN A 230 -13.85 6.92 13.56
CA ASN A 230 -14.82 6.34 12.62
C ASN A 230 -14.88 7.17 11.33
N SER A 231 -15.62 6.69 10.33
CA SER A 231 -15.79 7.41 9.07
C SER A 231 -16.72 8.61 9.16
N GLY A 232 -17.63 8.65 10.14
CA GLY A 232 -18.69 9.66 10.20
C GLY A 232 -19.49 9.68 8.89
N ASP A 233 -19.69 10.89 8.33
CA ASP A 233 -20.31 11.13 7.03
C ASP A 233 -19.31 11.22 5.88
N CYS A 234 -18.04 10.98 6.14
CA CYS A 234 -16.96 11.00 5.15
C CYS A 234 -17.14 9.89 4.11
N ILE A 235 -17.20 10.28 2.85
CA ILE A 235 -17.23 9.36 1.72
C ILE A 235 -15.95 9.57 0.90
N VAL A 236 -15.24 8.51 0.62
CA VAL A 236 -14.04 8.53 -0.22
C VAL A 236 -14.36 7.96 -1.60
N ASN A 237 -14.17 8.80 -2.63
CA ASN A 237 -14.34 8.37 -4.01
C ASN A 237 -13.03 7.72 -4.51
N PRO A 238 -13.08 6.64 -5.32
CA PRO A 238 -11.88 6.04 -5.91
C PRO A 238 -10.96 7.01 -6.65
N LYS A 239 -11.49 8.11 -7.19
CA LYS A 239 -10.68 9.14 -7.86
C LYS A 239 -9.86 10.00 -6.89
N ASP A 240 -10.25 10.04 -5.62
CA ASP A 240 -9.66 10.89 -4.58
C ASP A 240 -8.85 10.10 -3.57
N VAL A 241 -8.84 8.77 -3.68
CA VAL A 241 -7.99 7.91 -2.85
C VAL A 241 -6.53 8.23 -3.13
N GLY A 242 -5.84 8.74 -2.13
CA GLY A 242 -4.40 8.90 -2.11
C GLY A 242 -3.69 7.63 -1.65
N ASP A 243 -2.39 7.67 -1.65
CA ASP A 243 -1.50 6.57 -1.21
C ASP A 243 -1.09 6.71 0.25
N ILE A 244 -1.44 7.81 0.92
CA ILE A 244 -1.09 8.08 2.30
C ILE A 244 -2.33 8.09 3.19
N PHE A 245 -2.24 7.33 4.31
CA PHE A 245 -3.32 7.15 5.28
C PHE A 245 -2.80 7.35 6.69
N LYS A 246 -3.57 8.03 7.53
CA LYS A 246 -3.26 8.20 8.94
C LYS A 246 -3.66 6.96 9.73
N PHE A 247 -2.87 6.61 10.74
CA PHE A 247 -3.14 5.51 11.64
C PHE A 247 -2.75 5.88 13.08
N VAL A 248 -3.25 5.08 14.01
CA VAL A 248 -2.91 5.16 15.43
C VAL A 248 -2.53 3.77 15.96
N LEU A 249 -1.56 3.77 16.88
CA LEU A 249 -1.12 2.60 17.63
C LEU A 249 -1.53 2.75 19.09
N TYR A 250 -2.13 1.73 19.65
CA TYR A 250 -2.39 1.62 21.08
C TYR A 250 -2.49 0.15 21.48
N ASP A 251 -1.94 -0.20 22.62
CA ASP A 251 -1.87 -1.59 23.09
C ASP A 251 -1.42 -2.54 21.97
N GLY A 252 -2.04 -3.67 21.81
CA GLY A 252 -1.73 -4.69 20.80
C GLY A 252 -2.29 -4.40 19.40
N SER A 253 -2.65 -3.17 19.03
CA SER A 253 -3.35 -2.88 17.79
C SER A 253 -2.92 -1.61 17.06
N ALA A 254 -3.11 -1.64 15.73
CA ALA A 254 -2.99 -0.51 14.83
C ALA A 254 -4.32 -0.33 14.07
N THR A 255 -4.88 0.87 14.08
CA THR A 255 -6.16 1.17 13.45
C THR A 255 -6.11 2.48 12.65
N PRO A 256 -7.07 2.70 11.72
CA PRO A 256 -7.22 4.00 11.09
C PRO A 256 -7.44 5.12 12.11
N MET A 257 -7.03 6.35 11.79
CA MET A 257 -7.16 7.49 12.69
C MET A 257 -7.87 8.71 12.09
N SER A 258 -8.14 8.79 10.81
CA SER A 258 -8.92 9.89 10.26
C SER A 258 -10.24 9.40 9.70
N SER A 259 -11.23 10.29 9.56
CA SER A 259 -12.53 9.92 8.96
C SER A 259 -12.37 9.37 7.55
N SER A 260 -11.43 9.89 6.76
CA SER A 260 -11.13 9.39 5.42
C SER A 260 -10.40 8.03 5.44
N ALA A 261 -9.50 7.79 6.38
CA ALA A 261 -8.84 6.50 6.54
C ALA A 261 -9.85 5.41 6.96
N TRP A 262 -10.80 5.74 7.83
CA TRP A 262 -11.90 4.85 8.20
C TRP A 262 -12.85 4.60 7.03
N ALA A 263 -13.25 5.65 6.29
CA ALA A 263 -14.10 5.50 5.11
C ALA A 263 -13.43 4.61 4.04
N ALA A 264 -12.13 4.77 3.82
CA ALA A 264 -11.36 3.91 2.95
C ALA A 264 -11.31 2.46 3.47
N TRP A 265 -11.09 2.28 4.77
CA TRP A 265 -11.10 0.96 5.42
C TRP A 265 -12.43 0.24 5.24
N ASP A 266 -13.55 0.93 5.42
CA ASP A 266 -14.90 0.39 5.33
C ASP A 266 -15.33 0.10 3.89
N SER A 267 -14.79 0.81 2.92
CA SER A 267 -15.18 0.69 1.50
C SER A 267 -14.88 -0.67 0.86
N LEU A 268 -14.07 -1.52 1.50
CA LEU A 268 -13.72 -2.88 1.06
C LEU A 268 -14.23 -3.98 2.02
N LYS A 269 -15.25 -3.70 2.81
CA LYS A 269 -15.94 -4.73 3.60
C LYS A 269 -16.90 -5.55 2.76
#